data_d620e5e772cb64162146efb97bbddbff
#
_entry.id   d620e5e772cb64162146efb97bbddbff
#
_cell.length_a   1.000
_cell.length_b   1.000
_cell.length_c   1.000
_cell.angle_alpha   90.00
_cell.angle_beta   90.00
_cell.angle_gamma   90.00
#
_symmetry.space_group_name_H-M   'P 1'
#
loop_
_entity.id
_entity.type
_entity.pdbx_description
1 polymer ?
#
loop_
_entity_poly.entity_id
_entity_poly.type
_entity_poly.pdbx_seq_one_letter_code
_entity_poly.pdbx_strand_id
1 'polypeptide(L)'
;EQLPYNALQNDPRGLFRKDIELTSEEAKKLIALADGDARFLLNQLEWIVGSLGERTVIDEAFLEEAQYKKPLRYDKSGEEHYNLISALHKSVRGSDPDAALYWLHRMLKAGEDPRFILRRLIRMAMEDIGLADPNALLLATSAREAFDFLGVPEGLIALDEIAVYLSLAPKSNSLEIAGMEADSLIEQTGTLPVPRAFRNSVTKVGKALRYGENYKYDHDSPGAYSGQDHFPIQLQGTELYRPTSYGKEKALGERLLELKKRKAEINKS
;
A
#
# COMPACT_ATOMS: atom_id res chain seq x y z
N GLU A 1 30.08 10.59 19.09
CA GLU A 1 31.23 9.62 19.13
C GLU A 1 31.15 8.64 20.33
N GLN A 2 30.51 8.98 21.46
CA GLN A 2 30.44 8.10 22.64
C GLN A 2 29.31 7.03 22.58
N LEU A 3 28.34 7.15 21.65
CA LEU A 3 27.18 6.28 21.60
C LEU A 3 27.50 4.77 21.46
N PRO A 4 28.40 4.34 20.56
CA PRO A 4 28.71 2.92 20.43
C PRO A 4 29.36 2.34 21.69
N TYR A 5 30.24 3.07 22.34
CA TYR A 5 30.88 2.64 23.60
C TYR A 5 29.88 2.55 24.74
N ASN A 6 28.95 3.53 24.87
CA ASN A 6 27.91 3.50 25.88
C ASN A 6 26.97 2.31 25.69
N ALA A 7 26.60 1.99 24.43
CA ALA A 7 25.73 0.86 24.12
C ALA A 7 26.40 -0.48 24.47
N LEU A 8 27.72 -0.61 24.29
CA LEU A 8 28.44 -1.83 24.57
C LEU A 8 28.77 -2.00 26.07
N GLN A 9 29.11 -0.92 26.78
CA GLN A 9 29.75 -1.01 28.11
C GLN A 9 28.93 -0.44 29.27
N ASN A 10 28.06 0.54 29.01
CA ASN A 10 27.47 1.34 30.10
C ASN A 10 25.96 1.27 30.22
N ASP A 11 25.20 0.82 29.23
CA ASP A 11 23.74 0.76 29.29
C ASP A 11 23.27 -0.69 29.47
N PRO A 12 22.74 -1.08 30.65
CA PRO A 12 22.22 -2.43 30.89
C PRO A 12 20.98 -2.78 30.03
N ARG A 13 20.38 -1.81 29.37
CA ARG A 13 19.30 -2.01 28.39
C ARG A 13 19.80 -2.15 26.96
N GLY A 14 21.10 -1.93 26.75
CA GLY A 14 21.77 -2.10 25.48
C GLY A 14 22.34 -3.49 25.28
N LEU A 15 23.38 -3.60 24.47
CA LEU A 15 24.06 -4.86 24.13
C LEU A 15 24.91 -5.47 25.25
N PHE A 16 25.16 -4.71 26.27
CA PHE A 16 25.81 -4.96 27.55
C PHE A 16 26.71 -6.22 27.63
N ARG A 17 27.85 -6.14 26.97
CA ARG A 17 28.98 -7.07 27.14
C ARG A 17 30.22 -6.26 27.53
N LYS A 18 30.53 -6.23 28.82
CA LYS A 18 31.69 -5.47 29.38
C LYS A 18 33.06 -5.96 28.87
N ASP A 19 33.08 -7.15 28.33
CA ASP A 19 34.29 -7.80 27.81
C ASP A 19 34.57 -7.46 26.33
N ILE A 20 33.67 -6.69 25.69
CA ILE A 20 33.85 -6.33 24.27
C ILE A 20 34.67 -5.03 24.15
N GLU A 21 35.73 -5.09 23.37
CA GLU A 21 36.51 -3.98 22.94
C GLU A 21 36.21 -3.63 21.49
N LEU A 22 35.78 -2.39 21.26
CA LEU A 22 35.61 -1.81 19.92
C LEU A 22 36.77 -0.88 19.64
N THR A 23 37.52 -1.18 18.58
CA THR A 23 38.69 -0.32 18.24
C THR A 23 38.22 1.07 17.82
N SER A 24 39.04 2.08 18.09
CA SER A 24 38.68 3.48 17.77
C SER A 24 38.49 3.70 16.27
N GLU A 25 39.16 2.94 15.43
CA GLU A 25 39.07 3.03 13.98
C GLU A 25 37.73 2.47 13.50
N GLU A 26 37.33 1.28 13.99
CA GLU A 26 36.07 0.67 13.64
C GLU A 26 34.85 1.46 14.21
N ALA A 27 35.01 2.02 15.40
CA ALA A 27 34.00 2.93 15.95
C ALA A 27 33.77 4.14 15.03
N LYS A 28 34.83 4.77 14.53
CA LYS A 28 34.72 5.89 13.57
C LYS A 28 34.08 5.47 12.25
N LYS A 29 34.45 4.28 11.72
CA LYS A 29 33.82 3.74 10.50
C LYS A 29 32.33 3.50 10.69
N LEU A 30 31.92 2.91 11.81
CA LEU A 30 30.50 2.65 12.13
C LEU A 30 29.70 3.96 12.31
N ILE A 31 30.29 4.95 13.00
CA ILE A 31 29.66 6.28 13.18
C ILE A 31 29.51 6.99 11.84
N ALA A 32 30.55 6.95 10.99
CA ALA A 32 30.49 7.55 9.67
C ALA A 32 29.45 6.88 8.75
N LEU A 33 29.27 5.56 8.89
CA LEU A 33 28.24 4.81 8.17
C LEU A 33 26.84 5.16 8.65
N ALA A 34 26.67 5.46 9.93
CA ALA A 34 25.39 5.80 10.53
C ALA A 34 24.91 7.21 10.18
N ASP A 35 25.80 8.11 9.76
CA ASP A 35 25.50 9.48 9.30
C ASP A 35 24.48 10.21 10.19
N GLY A 36 24.61 10.07 11.52
CA GLY A 36 23.71 10.66 12.51
C GLY A 36 22.49 9.80 12.91
N ASP A 37 22.23 8.67 12.25
CA ASP A 37 21.16 7.76 12.64
C ASP A 37 21.59 6.82 13.78
N ALA A 38 21.25 7.21 15.03
CA ALA A 38 21.56 6.44 16.21
C ALA A 38 20.91 5.04 16.24
N ARG A 39 19.73 4.88 15.68
CA ARG A 39 19.02 3.58 15.65
C ARG A 39 19.73 2.62 14.69
N PHE A 40 20.11 3.12 13.53
CA PHE A 40 20.89 2.35 12.57
C PHE A 40 22.20 1.88 13.21
N LEU A 41 22.94 2.77 13.87
CA LEU A 41 24.20 2.44 14.55
C LEU A 41 24.00 1.32 15.59
N LEU A 42 22.96 1.43 16.43
CA LEU A 42 22.68 0.42 17.45
C LEU A 42 22.30 -0.94 16.86
N ASN A 43 21.49 -0.97 15.79
CA ASN A 43 21.17 -2.21 15.09
C ASN A 43 22.41 -2.87 14.48
N GLN A 44 23.35 -2.08 13.94
CA GLN A 44 24.62 -2.62 13.42
C GLN A 44 25.47 -3.22 14.53
N LEU A 45 25.58 -2.54 15.66
CA LEU A 45 26.29 -3.06 16.83
C LEU A 45 25.67 -4.35 17.36
N GLU A 46 24.34 -4.43 17.42
CA GLU A 46 23.62 -5.64 17.84
C GLU A 46 23.97 -6.84 16.94
N TRP A 47 23.93 -6.65 15.62
CA TRP A 47 24.30 -7.68 14.67
C TRP A 47 25.77 -8.11 14.83
N ILE A 48 26.69 -7.14 14.94
CA ILE A 48 28.12 -7.37 15.12
C ILE A 48 28.38 -8.18 16.41
N VAL A 49 27.80 -7.75 17.53
CA VAL A 49 27.91 -8.43 18.82
C VAL A 49 27.32 -9.85 18.77
N GLY A 50 26.17 -10.03 18.11
CA GLY A 50 25.56 -11.35 17.91
C GLY A 50 26.42 -12.30 17.08
N SER A 51 27.30 -11.76 16.22
CA SER A 51 28.22 -12.52 15.36
C SER A 51 29.57 -12.84 15.99
N LEU A 52 29.92 -12.20 17.13
CA LEU A 52 31.24 -12.33 17.76
C LEU A 52 31.53 -13.73 18.32
N GLY A 53 30.50 -14.49 18.74
CA GLY A 53 30.69 -15.74 19.43
C GLY A 53 31.48 -15.56 20.74
N GLU A 54 32.61 -16.24 20.87
CA GLU A 54 33.53 -16.15 22.03
C GLU A 54 34.55 -15.03 21.94
N ARG A 55 34.63 -14.31 20.81
CA ARG A 55 35.56 -13.18 20.64
C ARG A 55 35.14 -11.99 21.47
N THR A 56 36.13 -11.16 21.84
CA THR A 56 35.95 -9.97 22.67
C THR A 56 36.39 -8.68 21.96
N VAL A 57 37.01 -8.78 20.79
CA VAL A 57 37.51 -7.62 20.03
C VAL A 57 36.78 -7.49 18.71
N ILE A 58 36.25 -6.30 18.45
CA ILE A 58 35.69 -5.88 17.16
C ILE A 58 36.76 -5.08 16.44
N ASP A 59 37.46 -5.75 15.53
CA ASP A 59 38.49 -5.17 14.68
C ASP A 59 38.20 -5.43 13.20
N GLU A 60 39.02 -4.88 12.30
CA GLU A 60 38.86 -5.04 10.85
C GLU A 60 38.90 -6.51 10.43
N ALA A 61 39.80 -7.29 11.00
CA ALA A 61 39.97 -8.71 10.68
C ALA A 61 38.69 -9.51 11.03
N PHE A 62 38.08 -9.23 12.18
CA PHE A 62 36.81 -9.83 12.54
C PHE A 62 35.68 -9.43 11.57
N LEU A 63 35.57 -8.14 11.21
CA LEU A 63 34.53 -7.66 10.30
C LEU A 63 34.69 -8.26 8.89
N GLU A 64 35.92 -8.47 8.42
CA GLU A 64 36.17 -9.16 7.16
C GLU A 64 35.82 -10.65 7.23
N GLU A 65 36.23 -11.36 8.30
CA GLU A 65 35.90 -12.77 8.50
C GLU A 65 34.39 -13.00 8.65
N ALA A 66 33.71 -12.15 9.38
CA ALA A 66 32.24 -12.17 9.53
C ALA A 66 31.50 -11.83 8.23
N GLN A 67 32.22 -11.56 7.14
CA GLN A 67 31.66 -11.07 5.87
C GLN A 67 30.76 -9.86 6.09
N TYR A 68 31.17 -8.97 6.98
CA TYR A 68 30.43 -7.74 7.24
C TYR A 68 30.33 -6.93 5.96
N LYS A 69 29.25 -7.13 5.24
CA LYS A 69 28.92 -6.34 4.06
C LYS A 69 28.46 -4.97 4.54
N LYS A 70 29.16 -3.93 4.07
CA LYS A 70 28.72 -2.55 4.27
C LYS A 70 27.21 -2.48 4.11
N PRO A 71 26.46 -2.08 5.16
CA PRO A 71 25.02 -1.93 5.03
C PRO A 71 24.74 -0.97 3.87
N LEU A 72 23.72 -1.31 3.09
CA LEU A 72 23.27 -0.41 2.04
C LEU A 72 22.83 0.89 2.72
N ARG A 73 23.39 2.03 2.31
CA ARG A 73 22.92 3.34 2.78
C ARG A 73 21.43 3.43 2.56
N TYR A 74 20.69 3.65 3.63
CA TYR A 74 19.24 3.80 3.57
C TYR A 74 18.83 4.87 4.57
N ASP A 75 18.45 6.01 4.06
CA ASP A 75 17.81 7.05 4.84
C ASP A 75 16.31 6.77 4.91
N LYS A 76 15.83 6.28 6.06
CA LYS A 76 14.40 5.93 6.29
C LYS A 76 13.45 7.11 6.18
N SER A 77 13.95 8.33 6.24
CA SER A 77 13.17 9.57 6.15
C SER A 77 13.51 10.42 4.93
N GLY A 78 14.51 10.01 4.15
CA GLY A 78 15.08 10.79 3.07
C GLY A 78 14.61 10.41 1.68
N GLU A 79 15.23 11.06 0.70
CA GLU A 79 14.90 10.91 -0.72
C GLU A 79 15.06 9.47 -1.23
N GLU A 80 16.05 8.71 -0.69
CA GLU A 80 16.29 7.33 -1.13
C GLU A 80 15.14 6.39 -0.77
N HIS A 81 14.53 6.55 0.43
CA HIS A 81 13.34 5.80 0.83
C HIS A 81 12.20 5.98 -0.19
N TYR A 82 11.89 7.23 -0.54
CA TYR A 82 10.86 7.53 -1.53
C TYR A 82 11.21 7.04 -2.93
N ASN A 83 12.47 7.08 -3.31
CA ASN A 83 12.94 6.59 -4.61
C ASN A 83 12.80 5.07 -4.72
N LEU A 84 13.16 4.31 -3.69
CA LEU A 84 13.08 2.86 -3.69
C LEU A 84 11.63 2.37 -3.74
N ILE A 85 10.75 2.91 -2.90
CA ILE A 85 9.34 2.52 -2.93
C ILE A 85 8.65 2.95 -4.24
N SER A 86 9.07 4.09 -4.82
CA SER A 86 8.59 4.53 -6.13
C SER A 86 9.07 3.61 -7.25
N ALA A 87 10.31 3.11 -7.18
CA ALA A 87 10.83 2.15 -8.13
C ALA A 87 10.09 0.80 -8.05
N LEU A 88 9.84 0.28 -6.83
CA LEU A 88 9.00 -0.90 -6.63
C LEU A 88 7.60 -0.70 -7.24
N HIS A 89 6.95 0.41 -6.93
CA HIS A 89 5.61 0.71 -7.44
C HIS A 89 5.58 0.76 -8.98
N LYS A 90 6.54 1.46 -9.58
CA LYS A 90 6.65 1.56 -11.04
C LYS A 90 6.94 0.21 -11.70
N SER A 91 7.74 -0.66 -11.06
CA SER A 91 8.01 -2.01 -11.55
C SER A 91 6.74 -2.87 -11.55
N VAL A 92 5.96 -2.84 -10.45
CA VAL A 92 4.66 -3.53 -10.37
C VAL A 92 3.69 -2.99 -11.43
N ARG A 93 3.56 -1.67 -11.55
CA ARG A 93 2.71 -1.02 -12.56
C ARG A 93 3.14 -1.34 -13.97
N GLY A 94 4.46 -1.40 -14.21
CA GLY A 94 5.07 -1.71 -15.49
C GLY A 94 5.10 -3.20 -15.84
N SER A 95 4.55 -4.08 -14.96
CA SER A 95 4.51 -5.53 -15.17
C SER A 95 5.90 -6.17 -15.27
N ASP A 96 6.87 -5.68 -14.48
CA ASP A 96 8.21 -6.21 -14.36
C ASP A 96 8.40 -6.88 -12.97
N PRO A 97 8.16 -8.20 -12.85
CA PRO A 97 8.28 -8.91 -11.58
C PRO A 97 9.73 -9.01 -11.08
N ASP A 98 10.71 -9.08 -11.96
CA ASP A 98 12.12 -9.20 -11.58
C ASP A 98 12.62 -7.88 -10.98
N ALA A 99 12.29 -6.75 -11.58
CA ALA A 99 12.60 -5.45 -11.01
C ALA A 99 11.82 -5.21 -9.70
N ALA A 100 10.56 -5.65 -9.61
CA ALA A 100 9.77 -5.55 -8.38
C ALA A 100 10.43 -6.32 -7.23
N LEU A 101 10.84 -7.56 -7.44
CA LEU A 101 11.58 -8.37 -6.46
C LEU A 101 12.91 -7.71 -6.08
N TYR A 102 13.66 -7.20 -7.06
CA TYR A 102 14.94 -6.53 -6.79
C TYR A 102 14.77 -5.32 -5.84
N TRP A 103 13.82 -4.42 -6.13
CA TRP A 103 13.60 -3.24 -5.32
C TRP A 103 13.04 -3.57 -3.94
N LEU A 104 12.14 -4.56 -3.86
CA LEU A 104 11.62 -5.10 -2.60
C LEU A 104 12.75 -5.59 -1.71
N HIS A 105 13.59 -6.51 -2.22
CA HIS A 105 14.71 -7.05 -1.44
C HIS A 105 15.76 -6.01 -1.11
N ARG A 106 16.00 -5.02 -1.99
CA ARG A 106 16.89 -3.91 -1.68
C ARG A 106 16.38 -3.10 -0.49
N MET A 107 15.06 -2.85 -0.39
CA MET A 107 14.45 -2.19 0.76
C MET A 107 14.58 -3.04 2.04
N LEU A 108 14.26 -4.33 1.97
CA LEU A 108 14.37 -5.26 3.11
C LEU A 108 15.81 -5.33 3.64
N LYS A 109 16.79 -5.47 2.75
CA LYS A 109 18.22 -5.50 3.13
C LYS A 109 18.73 -4.17 3.68
N ALA A 110 18.12 -3.07 3.32
CA ALA A 110 18.37 -1.75 3.88
C ALA A 110 17.70 -1.53 5.25
N GLY A 111 16.92 -2.51 5.74
CA GLY A 111 16.27 -2.47 7.04
C GLY A 111 14.91 -1.78 7.03
N GLU A 112 14.24 -1.70 5.87
CA GLU A 112 12.86 -1.20 5.81
C GLU A 112 11.90 -2.14 6.52
N ASP A 113 10.89 -1.58 7.16
CA ASP A 113 9.82 -2.36 7.80
C ASP A 113 9.00 -3.11 6.73
N PRO A 114 8.96 -4.46 6.76
CA PRO A 114 8.15 -5.24 5.82
C PRO A 114 6.68 -4.83 5.81
N ARG A 115 6.13 -4.38 6.95
CA ARG A 115 4.75 -3.88 7.03
C ARG A 115 4.55 -2.59 6.25
N PHE A 116 5.57 -1.73 6.17
CA PHE A 116 5.52 -0.56 5.30
C PHE A 116 5.42 -0.98 3.83
N ILE A 117 6.25 -1.94 3.39
CA ILE A 117 6.21 -2.45 2.03
C ILE A 117 4.85 -3.09 1.72
N LEU A 118 4.32 -3.93 2.63
CA LEU A 118 2.99 -4.55 2.49
C LEU A 118 1.87 -3.53 2.35
N ARG A 119 1.88 -2.43 3.14
CA ARG A 119 0.91 -1.34 2.97
C ARG A 119 0.96 -0.74 1.56
N ARG A 120 2.15 -0.62 0.98
CA ARG A 120 2.31 -0.10 -0.39
C ARG A 120 1.81 -1.11 -1.43
N LEU A 121 2.10 -2.40 -1.26
CA LEU A 121 1.59 -3.47 -2.13
C LEU A 121 0.06 -3.56 -2.10
N ILE A 122 -0.57 -3.44 -0.92
CA ILE A 122 -2.03 -3.34 -0.79
C ILE A 122 -2.57 -2.11 -1.55
N ARG A 123 -1.90 -0.94 -1.43
CA ARG A 123 -2.29 0.25 -2.20
C ARG A 123 -2.19 0.01 -3.71
N MET A 124 -1.11 -0.63 -4.19
CA MET A 124 -0.94 -0.98 -5.61
C MET A 124 -2.02 -1.93 -6.11
N ALA A 125 -2.46 -2.90 -5.28
CA ALA A 125 -3.56 -3.80 -5.61
C ALA A 125 -4.87 -3.05 -5.88
N MET A 126 -5.14 -1.95 -5.17
CA MET A 126 -6.34 -1.14 -5.35
C MET A 126 -6.19 -0.11 -6.48
N GLU A 127 -5.03 0.55 -6.57
CA GLU A 127 -4.77 1.68 -7.47
C GLU A 127 -4.48 1.22 -8.90
N ASP A 128 -3.62 0.20 -9.06
CA ASP A 128 -3.09 -0.22 -10.37
C ASP A 128 -3.78 -1.45 -10.96
N ILE A 129 -4.34 -2.33 -10.11
CA ILE A 129 -5.04 -3.54 -10.55
C ILE A 129 -6.56 -3.36 -10.46
N GLY A 130 -7.05 -2.88 -9.33
CA GLY A 130 -8.45 -2.56 -9.12
C GLY A 130 -9.40 -3.69 -9.54
N LEU A 131 -10.40 -3.34 -10.35
CA LEU A 131 -11.43 -4.28 -10.82
C LEU A 131 -10.99 -5.16 -12.00
N ALA A 132 -9.81 -4.91 -12.59
CA ALA A 132 -9.26 -5.82 -13.58
C ALA A 132 -8.97 -7.20 -12.98
N ASP A 133 -8.54 -7.25 -11.70
CA ASP A 133 -8.50 -8.47 -10.91
C ASP A 133 -8.80 -8.22 -9.43
N PRO A 134 -10.06 -8.35 -8.99
CA PRO A 134 -10.46 -8.15 -7.60
C PRO A 134 -9.76 -9.07 -6.58
N ASN A 135 -9.17 -10.20 -7.03
CA ASN A 135 -8.41 -11.06 -6.13
C ASN A 135 -7.11 -10.41 -5.65
N ALA A 136 -6.59 -9.43 -6.38
CA ALA A 136 -5.36 -8.74 -6.03
C ALA A 136 -5.39 -8.15 -4.61
N LEU A 137 -6.50 -7.49 -4.24
CA LEU A 137 -6.68 -6.95 -2.90
C LEU A 137 -6.81 -8.04 -1.84
N LEU A 138 -7.52 -9.13 -2.14
CA LEU A 138 -7.67 -10.27 -1.22
C LEU A 138 -6.31 -10.92 -0.93
N LEU A 139 -5.53 -11.20 -1.97
CA LEU A 139 -4.21 -11.81 -1.83
C LEU A 139 -3.23 -10.87 -1.12
N ALA A 140 -3.27 -9.58 -1.40
CA ALA A 140 -2.42 -8.61 -0.72
C ALA A 140 -2.74 -8.50 0.79
N THR A 141 -4.00 -8.60 1.18
CA THR A 141 -4.40 -8.62 2.59
C THR A 141 -4.02 -9.96 3.25
N SER A 142 -4.18 -11.08 2.56
CA SER A 142 -3.76 -12.41 3.04
C SER A 142 -2.23 -12.49 3.20
N ALA A 143 -1.45 -11.91 2.28
CA ALA A 143 0.00 -11.83 2.40
C ALA A 143 0.43 -11.05 3.66
N ARG A 144 -0.27 -9.95 3.99
CA ARG A 144 -0.04 -9.22 5.24
C ARG A 144 -0.35 -10.09 6.46
N GLU A 145 -1.46 -10.81 6.47
CA GLU A 145 -1.85 -11.70 7.58
C GLU A 145 -0.85 -12.84 7.76
N ALA A 146 -0.39 -13.45 6.66
CA ALA A 146 0.63 -14.49 6.69
C ALA A 146 1.96 -13.95 7.26
N PHE A 147 2.40 -12.76 6.81
CA PHE A 147 3.59 -12.13 7.37
C PHE A 147 3.44 -11.82 8.86
N ASP A 148 2.29 -11.28 9.29
CA ASP A 148 2.04 -10.94 10.69
C ASP A 148 2.03 -12.19 11.60
N PHE A 149 1.64 -13.35 11.06
CA PHE A 149 1.61 -14.63 11.77
C PHE A 149 2.99 -15.31 11.81
N LEU A 150 3.72 -15.33 10.69
CA LEU A 150 4.99 -16.05 10.58
C LEU A 150 6.19 -15.21 11.05
N GLY A 151 6.15 -13.90 10.83
CA GLY A 151 7.27 -13.00 11.14
C GLY A 151 8.47 -13.18 10.22
N VAL A 152 9.61 -12.64 10.65
CA VAL A 152 10.91 -12.71 9.93
C VAL A 152 11.72 -13.90 10.45
N PRO A 153 12.38 -14.71 9.62
CA PRO A 153 12.52 -14.53 8.15
C PRO A 153 11.40 -15.18 7.31
N GLU A 154 10.62 -16.10 7.87
CA GLU A 154 9.74 -17.02 7.13
C GLU A 154 8.62 -16.28 6.39
N GLY A 155 8.05 -15.26 7.00
CA GLY A 155 6.95 -14.47 6.42
C GLY A 155 7.36 -13.58 5.24
N LEU A 156 8.66 -13.39 4.97
CA LEU A 156 9.13 -12.54 3.87
C LEU A 156 8.70 -13.06 2.50
N ILE A 157 8.55 -14.38 2.35
CA ILE A 157 8.09 -15.00 1.10
C ILE A 157 6.69 -14.51 0.68
N ALA A 158 5.84 -14.11 1.64
CA ALA A 158 4.54 -13.56 1.32
C ALA A 158 4.62 -12.19 0.59
N LEU A 159 5.67 -11.42 0.87
CA LEU A 159 5.94 -10.17 0.15
C LEU A 159 6.38 -10.45 -1.30
N ASP A 160 7.20 -11.48 -1.49
CA ASP A 160 7.67 -11.87 -2.82
C ASP A 160 6.50 -12.36 -3.68
N GLU A 161 5.66 -13.25 -3.12
CA GLU A 161 4.47 -13.79 -3.78
C GLU A 161 3.55 -12.67 -4.25
N ILE A 162 3.19 -11.75 -3.36
CA ILE A 162 2.27 -10.67 -3.73
C ILE A 162 2.90 -9.66 -4.70
N ALA A 163 4.21 -9.37 -4.61
CA ALA A 163 4.88 -8.48 -5.55
C ALA A 163 4.87 -9.05 -6.97
N VAL A 164 5.16 -10.35 -7.13
CA VAL A 164 5.09 -11.06 -8.42
C VAL A 164 3.66 -11.11 -8.94
N TYR A 165 2.70 -11.48 -8.08
CA TYR A 165 1.29 -11.54 -8.48
C TYR A 165 0.80 -10.20 -9.01
N LEU A 166 1.01 -9.11 -8.27
CA LEU A 166 0.60 -7.78 -8.68
C LEU A 166 1.29 -7.32 -9.96
N SER A 167 2.56 -7.69 -10.15
CA SER A 167 3.28 -7.37 -11.39
C SER A 167 2.65 -8.03 -12.61
N LEU A 168 2.16 -9.26 -12.48
CA LEU A 168 1.59 -10.03 -13.60
C LEU A 168 0.07 -9.88 -13.76
N ALA A 169 -0.62 -9.34 -12.76
CA ALA A 169 -2.06 -9.09 -12.83
C ALA A 169 -2.41 -8.05 -13.92
N PRO A 170 -3.57 -8.16 -14.57
CA PRO A 170 -4.06 -7.13 -15.49
C PRO A 170 -4.23 -5.80 -14.76
N LYS A 171 -3.91 -4.69 -15.45
CA LYS A 171 -3.88 -3.36 -14.85
C LYS A 171 -5.15 -2.57 -15.16
N SER A 172 -5.68 -1.89 -14.14
CA SER A 172 -6.74 -0.89 -14.28
C SER A 172 -6.66 0.15 -13.16
N ASN A 173 -6.62 1.40 -13.52
CA ASN A 173 -6.71 2.54 -12.62
C ASN A 173 -8.08 3.25 -12.74
N SER A 174 -9.08 2.61 -13.30
CA SER A 174 -10.41 3.18 -13.55
C SER A 174 -11.08 3.75 -12.30
N LEU A 175 -10.88 3.10 -11.14
CA LEU A 175 -11.43 3.56 -9.86
C LEU A 175 -10.70 4.79 -9.32
N GLU A 176 -9.38 4.87 -9.46
CA GLU A 176 -8.60 6.05 -9.06
C GLU A 176 -9.04 7.28 -9.87
N ILE A 177 -9.17 7.12 -11.20
CA ILE A 177 -9.65 8.18 -12.08
C ILE A 177 -11.09 8.57 -11.71
N ALA A 178 -11.99 7.61 -11.52
CA ALA A 178 -13.37 7.87 -11.15
C ALA A 178 -13.50 8.63 -9.83
N GLY A 179 -12.68 8.26 -8.83
CA GLY A 179 -12.62 8.96 -7.53
C GLY A 179 -12.15 10.41 -7.69
N MET A 180 -11.06 10.65 -8.41
CA MET A 180 -10.55 12.01 -8.68
C MET A 180 -11.56 12.87 -9.44
N GLU A 181 -12.24 12.30 -10.44
CA GLU A 181 -13.30 13.02 -11.19
C GLU A 181 -14.50 13.33 -10.29
N ALA A 182 -14.90 12.43 -9.38
CA ALA A 182 -15.97 12.67 -8.43
C ALA A 182 -15.63 13.83 -7.48
N ASP A 183 -14.41 13.85 -6.94
CA ASP A 183 -13.94 14.93 -6.07
C ASP A 183 -13.92 16.28 -6.82
N SER A 184 -13.34 16.30 -8.02
CA SER A 184 -13.34 17.49 -8.87
C SER A 184 -14.73 18.00 -9.22
N LEU A 185 -15.67 17.09 -9.51
CA LEU A 185 -17.07 17.45 -9.79
C LEU A 185 -17.74 18.09 -8.57
N ILE A 186 -17.50 17.57 -7.36
CA ILE A 186 -18.00 18.13 -6.11
C ILE A 186 -17.43 19.52 -5.86
N GLU A 187 -16.11 19.71 -6.09
CA GLU A 187 -15.47 21.03 -5.97
C GLU A 187 -16.07 22.07 -6.91
N GLN A 188 -16.38 21.69 -8.14
CA GLN A 188 -16.97 22.58 -9.16
C GLN A 188 -18.43 22.92 -8.92
N THR A 189 -19.22 21.96 -8.40
CA THR A 189 -20.68 22.13 -8.28
C THR A 189 -21.14 22.51 -6.89
N GLY A 190 -20.25 22.41 -5.89
CA GLY A 190 -20.61 22.60 -4.49
C GLY A 190 -21.60 21.55 -3.98
N THR A 191 -22.27 21.87 -2.88
CA THR A 191 -23.22 20.96 -2.24
C THR A 191 -24.57 21.00 -2.95
N LEU A 192 -24.77 20.09 -3.90
CA LEU A 192 -26.07 19.91 -4.53
C LEU A 192 -27.02 19.09 -3.64
N PRO A 193 -28.32 19.42 -3.61
CA PRO A 193 -29.26 18.71 -2.76
C PRO A 193 -29.55 17.29 -3.28
N VAL A 194 -29.65 16.32 -2.36
CA VAL A 194 -30.07 14.96 -2.69
C VAL A 194 -31.47 15.02 -3.31
N PRO A 195 -31.74 14.30 -4.42
CA PRO A 195 -33.10 14.25 -5.03
C PRO A 195 -34.15 13.80 -4.04
N ARG A 196 -35.36 14.39 -4.14
CA ARG A 196 -36.46 14.15 -3.17
C ARG A 196 -36.81 12.67 -3.02
N ALA A 197 -36.80 11.93 -4.12
CA ALA A 197 -37.11 10.50 -4.13
C ALA A 197 -36.15 9.68 -3.22
N PHE A 198 -34.91 10.11 -3.06
CA PHE A 198 -33.89 9.39 -2.26
C PHE A 198 -33.76 9.91 -0.84
N ARG A 199 -34.59 10.90 -0.42
CA ARG A 199 -34.56 11.39 0.96
C ARG A 199 -35.49 10.57 1.84
N ASN A 200 -35.04 10.24 3.06
CA ASN A 200 -35.85 9.50 4.02
C ASN A 200 -36.93 10.40 4.64
N SER A 201 -38.20 9.90 4.66
CA SER A 201 -39.38 10.61 5.22
C SER A 201 -39.65 10.27 6.69
N VAL A 202 -38.59 10.00 7.51
CA VAL A 202 -38.74 9.54 8.90
C VAL A 202 -39.28 10.64 9.82
N THR A 203 -39.01 11.91 9.52
CA THR A 203 -39.41 13.05 10.33
C THR A 203 -40.74 13.64 9.88
N LYS A 204 -41.45 14.35 10.79
CA LYS A 204 -42.70 15.09 10.45
C LYS A 204 -42.48 16.09 9.31
N VAL A 205 -41.31 16.75 9.31
CA VAL A 205 -40.88 17.70 8.27
C VAL A 205 -40.65 16.96 6.93
N GLY A 206 -39.94 15.82 6.96
CA GLY A 206 -39.74 15.01 5.77
C GLY A 206 -41.02 14.53 5.13
N LYS A 207 -42.05 14.13 5.95
CA LYS A 207 -43.37 13.77 5.46
C LYS A 207 -44.11 14.96 4.84
N ALA A 208 -44.07 16.13 5.46
CA ALA A 208 -44.67 17.35 4.94
C ALA A 208 -44.03 17.80 3.61
N LEU A 209 -42.70 17.56 3.45
CA LEU A 209 -41.95 17.86 2.22
C LEU A 209 -42.00 16.74 1.18
N ARG A 210 -42.78 15.67 1.42
CA ARG A 210 -42.98 14.51 0.53
C ARG A 210 -41.66 13.86 0.15
N TYR A 211 -40.73 13.66 1.15
CA TYR A 211 -39.50 12.93 0.94
C TYR A 211 -39.77 11.45 0.67
N GLY A 212 -39.08 10.83 -0.29
CA GLY A 212 -39.31 9.47 -0.74
C GLY A 212 -40.47 9.32 -1.75
N GLU A 213 -41.18 10.42 -2.09
CA GLU A 213 -42.20 10.37 -3.12
C GLU A 213 -41.60 10.05 -4.50
N ASN A 214 -42.24 9.14 -5.23
CA ASN A 214 -41.81 8.62 -6.53
C ASN A 214 -40.52 7.76 -6.51
N TYR A 215 -40.06 7.37 -5.33
CA TYR A 215 -39.00 6.36 -5.26
C TYR A 215 -39.54 5.00 -5.75
N LYS A 216 -38.86 4.43 -6.72
CA LYS A 216 -39.17 3.08 -7.22
C LYS A 216 -38.21 2.10 -6.56
N TYR A 217 -38.76 1.16 -5.80
CA TYR A 217 -37.91 0.11 -5.19
C TYR A 217 -37.44 -0.85 -6.26
N ASP A 218 -36.10 -0.91 -6.48
CA ASP A 218 -35.55 -1.63 -7.62
C ASP A 218 -35.89 -3.12 -7.63
N HIS A 219 -36.02 -3.77 -6.47
CA HIS A 219 -36.40 -5.17 -6.37
C HIS A 219 -37.85 -5.47 -6.84
N ASP A 220 -38.73 -4.47 -6.87
CA ASP A 220 -40.06 -4.63 -7.41
C ASP A 220 -40.11 -4.50 -8.94
N SER A 221 -38.99 -4.13 -9.54
CA SER A 221 -38.85 -3.95 -10.99
C SER A 221 -38.29 -5.21 -11.66
N PRO A 222 -38.61 -5.49 -12.92
CA PRO A 222 -38.06 -6.63 -13.65
C PRO A 222 -36.52 -6.65 -13.61
N GLY A 223 -35.94 -7.77 -13.13
CA GLY A 223 -34.50 -7.93 -12.96
C GLY A 223 -33.89 -6.97 -11.94
N ALA A 224 -34.67 -6.55 -10.93
CA ALA A 224 -34.26 -5.67 -9.84
C ALA A 224 -33.59 -4.37 -10.35
N TYR A 225 -34.17 -3.74 -11.37
CA TYR A 225 -33.65 -2.52 -11.97
C TYR A 225 -34.76 -1.60 -12.48
N SER A 226 -34.96 -0.49 -11.82
CA SER A 226 -35.99 0.50 -12.12
C SER A 226 -35.60 1.55 -13.17
N GLY A 227 -34.30 1.69 -13.44
CA GLY A 227 -33.76 2.66 -14.40
C GLY A 227 -33.88 4.13 -13.96
N GLN A 228 -34.19 4.40 -12.67
CA GLN A 228 -34.31 5.78 -12.20
C GLN A 228 -32.96 6.48 -12.12
N ASP A 229 -32.96 7.83 -12.21
CA ASP A 229 -31.79 8.67 -12.09
C ASP A 229 -31.49 8.96 -10.62
N HIS A 230 -30.27 8.65 -10.19
CA HIS A 230 -29.83 8.84 -8.82
C HIS A 230 -29.06 10.16 -8.60
N PHE A 231 -28.58 10.79 -9.66
CA PHE A 231 -27.92 12.08 -9.58
C PHE A 231 -28.91 13.25 -9.36
N PRO A 232 -28.46 14.36 -8.77
CA PRO A 232 -29.16 15.63 -8.90
C PRO A 232 -29.39 15.97 -10.38
N ILE A 233 -30.48 16.70 -10.65
CA ILE A 233 -30.88 17.00 -12.03
C ILE A 233 -29.77 17.67 -12.85
N GLN A 234 -28.95 18.48 -12.20
CA GLN A 234 -27.81 19.19 -12.83
C GLN A 234 -26.69 18.24 -13.26
N LEU A 235 -26.63 17.04 -12.68
CA LEU A 235 -25.58 16.03 -12.92
C LEU A 235 -26.09 14.82 -13.70
N GLN A 236 -27.34 14.84 -14.14
CA GLN A 236 -27.88 13.72 -14.93
C GLN A 236 -27.06 13.52 -16.20
N GLY A 237 -26.74 12.26 -16.50
CA GLY A 237 -25.88 11.89 -17.63
C GLY A 237 -24.39 11.93 -17.36
N THR A 238 -23.96 12.33 -16.15
CA THR A 238 -22.56 12.25 -15.76
C THR A 238 -22.09 10.79 -15.70
N GLU A 239 -20.91 10.53 -16.25
CA GLU A 239 -20.24 9.23 -16.21
C GLU A 239 -18.88 9.36 -15.55
N LEU A 240 -18.75 8.86 -14.33
CA LEU A 240 -17.51 8.86 -13.57
C LEU A 240 -16.73 7.55 -13.77
N TYR A 241 -17.40 6.40 -13.58
CA TYR A 241 -16.77 5.10 -13.75
C TYR A 241 -16.79 4.66 -15.22
N ARG A 242 -15.61 4.49 -15.79
CA ARG A 242 -15.38 4.02 -17.16
C ARG A 242 -14.54 2.74 -17.09
N PRO A 243 -15.17 1.54 -17.14
CA PRO A 243 -14.45 0.28 -17.05
C PRO A 243 -13.47 0.10 -18.21
N THR A 244 -12.32 -0.49 -17.89
CA THR A 244 -11.37 -0.91 -18.92
C THR A 244 -11.81 -2.23 -19.59
N SER A 245 -11.13 -2.60 -20.68
CA SER A 245 -11.34 -3.88 -21.36
C SER A 245 -10.44 -5.00 -20.81
N TYR A 246 -9.74 -4.77 -19.68
CA TYR A 246 -8.75 -5.70 -19.17
C TYR A 246 -9.32 -6.57 -18.05
N GLY A 247 -8.84 -7.82 -17.98
CA GLY A 247 -9.18 -8.77 -16.94
C GLY A 247 -10.69 -8.95 -16.73
N LYS A 248 -11.08 -9.04 -15.45
CA LYS A 248 -12.50 -9.21 -15.06
C LYS A 248 -13.34 -7.94 -15.22
N GLU A 249 -12.70 -6.77 -15.34
CA GLU A 249 -13.40 -5.51 -15.52
C GLU A 249 -14.13 -5.42 -16.87
N LYS A 250 -13.66 -6.15 -17.89
CA LYS A 250 -14.37 -6.28 -19.16
C LYS A 250 -15.84 -6.72 -18.97
N ALA A 251 -16.07 -7.76 -18.17
CA ALA A 251 -17.42 -8.25 -17.91
C ALA A 251 -18.28 -7.23 -17.16
N LEU A 252 -17.69 -6.44 -16.26
CA LEU A 252 -18.37 -5.33 -15.60
C LEU A 252 -18.77 -4.23 -16.60
N GLY A 253 -17.92 -3.95 -17.57
CA GLY A 253 -18.20 -3.01 -18.65
C GLY A 253 -19.36 -3.47 -19.54
N GLU A 254 -19.39 -4.75 -19.92
CA GLU A 254 -20.48 -5.35 -20.67
C GLU A 254 -21.80 -5.25 -19.90
N ARG A 255 -21.77 -5.56 -18.60
CA ARG A 255 -22.93 -5.43 -17.71
C ARG A 255 -23.41 -3.97 -17.59
N LEU A 256 -22.50 -3.02 -17.45
CA LEU A 256 -22.84 -1.59 -17.40
C LEU A 256 -23.53 -1.11 -18.69
N LEU A 257 -23.03 -1.54 -19.85
CA LEU A 257 -23.64 -1.22 -21.14
C LEU A 257 -25.06 -1.79 -21.27
N GLU A 258 -25.29 -3.02 -20.82
CA GLU A 258 -26.62 -3.64 -20.76
C GLU A 258 -27.57 -2.83 -19.91
N LEU A 259 -27.16 -2.41 -18.69
CA LEU A 259 -27.98 -1.60 -17.81
C LEU A 259 -28.30 -0.22 -18.41
N LYS A 260 -27.35 0.41 -19.09
CA LYS A 260 -27.58 1.69 -19.80
C LYS A 260 -28.62 1.53 -20.93
N LYS A 261 -28.57 0.44 -21.71
CA LYS A 261 -29.54 0.15 -22.75
C LYS A 261 -30.94 -0.04 -22.15
N ARG A 262 -31.07 -0.85 -21.11
CA ARG A 262 -32.36 -1.06 -20.40
C ARG A 262 -32.90 0.25 -19.84
N LYS A 263 -32.07 1.12 -19.25
CA LYS A 263 -32.48 2.45 -18.77
C LYS A 263 -33.06 3.28 -19.90
N ALA A 264 -32.43 3.28 -21.06
CA ALA A 264 -32.89 4.03 -22.21
C ALA A 264 -34.28 3.51 -22.76
N GLU A 265 -34.52 2.18 -22.66
CA GLU A 265 -35.78 1.55 -23.04
C GLU A 265 -36.90 1.92 -22.06
N ILE A 266 -36.65 1.84 -20.74
CA ILE A 266 -37.62 2.20 -19.69
C ILE A 266 -38.02 3.67 -19.81
N ASN A 267 -37.11 4.55 -20.14
CA ASN A 267 -37.40 5.99 -20.25
C ASN A 267 -38.11 6.36 -21.56
N LYS A 268 -38.25 5.44 -22.51
CA LYS A 268 -39.01 5.63 -23.75
C LYS A 268 -40.45 5.12 -23.65
N SER A 269 -40.72 4.23 -22.70
CA SER A 269 -42.06 3.66 -22.43
C SER A 269 -42.83 4.50 -21.42
#